data_75af1990b6fdd497d8589aa55a847547
#
_entry.id   75af1990b6fdd497d8589aa55a847547
#
_cell.length_a   1.000
_cell.length_b   1.000
_cell.length_c   1.000
_cell.angle_alpha   90.00
_cell.angle_beta   90.00
_cell.angle_gamma   90.00
#
_symmetry.space_group_name_H-M   'P 1'
#
loop_
_entity.id
_entity.type
_entity.pdbx_description
1 polymer ?
#
loop_
_entity_poly.entity_id
_entity_poly.type
_entity_poly.pdbx_seq_one_letter_code
_entity_poly.pdbx_strand_id
1 'polypeptide(L)'
;GRRDLGCAGRLSGPAGRLRWGGVSWGRFSRWGGPLASDGKGALPPSPFGRLPRDISGQKKLRRGLDFYWCAREETEMDIHDLKTRILAGERRALARAITLVESGRADHREQALLLLESLKGHGREALRVGMSGTPGVGKSTFIETFGLMLTGLGLRVAVLAVDPSSARSGGSILGDKTRMERLSRDRNAFIRPSPSQTQLGGVARRTREATDLCEAAGFDVVLIETVGVGQSETMVAEMSDLFLLLLAPAGGDELQGVKRGIMEMADILLVNKADGDLKSTALRTCADYAGALRLLRKRPQDPEGFPKAITVSALEDTGLVKAWEEMQSLEKWRRETGHFAARRAEQARFWFEAEVRERLLARLSREPVRGAMAALARQVEAGDLTPTAAAEELLRDHLQMD
;
A
#
# COMPACT_ATOMS: atom_id res chain seq x y z
N GLY A 1 -49.18 37.30 -8.20
CA GLY A 1 -50.28 36.55 -8.81
C GLY A 1 -50.24 35.11 -8.32
N ARG A 2 -51.13 34.76 -7.41
CA ARG A 2 -51.40 33.40 -6.98
C ARG A 2 -51.97 32.57 -8.14
N ARG A 3 -51.68 31.28 -8.20
CA ARG A 3 -52.67 30.21 -8.50
C ARG A 3 -52.14 28.88 -7.98
N ASP A 4 -52.81 28.36 -6.98
CA ASP A 4 -52.87 26.96 -6.54
C ASP A 4 -53.57 26.08 -7.56
N LEU A 5 -53.19 24.79 -7.57
CA LEU A 5 -53.96 23.60 -7.92
C LEU A 5 -52.94 22.45 -7.89
N GLY A 6 -52.89 21.50 -6.96
CA GLY A 6 -53.96 20.69 -6.40
C GLY A 6 -54.28 19.51 -7.29
N CYS A 7 -53.61 18.35 -7.09
CA CYS A 7 -54.26 17.06 -7.32
C CYS A 7 -53.45 15.90 -6.71
N ALA A 8 -54.07 15.25 -5.78
CA ALA A 8 -53.67 13.98 -5.19
C ALA A 8 -53.95 12.84 -6.16
N GLY A 9 -53.05 11.85 -6.23
CA GLY A 9 -53.25 10.59 -6.91
C GLY A 9 -52.60 9.46 -6.15
N ARG A 10 -53.38 8.80 -5.29
CA ARG A 10 -53.00 7.46 -4.74
C ARG A 10 -53.21 6.43 -5.83
N LEU A 11 -52.23 5.56 -6.08
CA LEU A 11 -52.47 4.25 -6.62
C LEU A 11 -51.68 3.20 -5.84
N SER A 12 -52.44 2.37 -5.18
CA SER A 12 -52.09 1.11 -4.54
C SER A 12 -52.03 0.01 -5.60
N GLY A 13 -51.03 -0.91 -5.45
CA GLY A 13 -51.00 -2.16 -6.24
C GLY A 13 -49.74 -2.97 -5.92
N PRO A 14 -49.76 -4.29 -6.06
CA PRO A 14 -49.34 -5.19 -4.99
C PRO A 14 -47.93 -5.79 -5.14
N ALA A 15 -47.46 -6.34 -4.02
CA ALA A 15 -46.19 -7.05 -3.82
C ALA A 15 -45.98 -8.21 -4.81
N GLY A 16 -44.92 -8.13 -5.62
CA GLY A 16 -44.34 -9.26 -6.35
C GLY A 16 -43.26 -9.94 -5.53
N ARG A 17 -43.51 -11.17 -5.06
CA ARG A 17 -42.50 -12.04 -4.40
C ARG A 17 -41.65 -12.70 -5.49
N LEU A 18 -40.36 -12.44 -5.49
CA LEU A 18 -39.39 -13.28 -6.22
C LEU A 18 -38.93 -14.40 -5.28
N ARG A 19 -39.30 -15.63 -5.68
CA ARG A 19 -38.83 -16.91 -5.10
C ARG A 19 -37.41 -17.19 -5.59
N TRP A 20 -36.46 -17.38 -4.67
CA TRP A 20 -35.21 -18.07 -4.97
C TRP A 20 -35.25 -19.47 -4.38
N GLY A 21 -34.83 -20.43 -5.22
CA GLY A 21 -34.93 -21.87 -4.99
C GLY A 21 -34.06 -22.33 -3.82
N GLY A 22 -34.58 -23.32 -3.14
CA GLY A 22 -34.04 -23.92 -1.96
C GLY A 22 -32.81 -24.81 -2.19
N VAL A 23 -31.88 -24.71 -1.25
CA VAL A 23 -30.93 -25.78 -0.93
C VAL A 23 -31.16 -26.13 0.53
N SER A 24 -31.66 -27.36 0.74
CA SER A 24 -31.93 -27.92 2.07
C SER A 24 -30.62 -28.38 2.73
N TRP A 25 -30.33 -27.86 3.92
CA TRP A 25 -29.33 -28.45 4.80
C TRP A 25 -29.98 -29.42 5.77
N GLY A 26 -29.57 -30.71 5.71
CA GLY A 26 -30.03 -31.77 6.57
C GLY A 26 -29.65 -31.54 8.03
N ARG A 27 -30.60 -31.77 8.89
CA ARG A 27 -30.43 -31.84 10.36
C ARG A 27 -29.57 -33.04 10.73
N PHE A 28 -28.50 -32.82 11.48
CA PHE A 28 -27.91 -33.86 12.27
C PHE A 28 -28.49 -33.84 13.70
N SER A 29 -29.14 -34.93 14.04
CA SER A 29 -29.80 -35.20 15.29
C SER A 29 -28.83 -35.54 16.41
N ARG A 30 -29.18 -35.07 17.59
CA ARG A 30 -28.66 -35.41 18.92
C ARG A 30 -28.39 -36.92 19.12
N TRP A 31 -27.25 -37.24 19.69
CA TRP A 31 -27.06 -38.42 20.49
C TRP A 31 -26.74 -37.99 21.93
N GLY A 32 -27.66 -38.24 22.82
CA GLY A 32 -27.48 -38.26 24.27
C GLY A 32 -27.52 -39.71 24.70
N GLY A 33 -26.58 -40.11 25.55
CA GLY A 33 -26.59 -41.39 26.25
C GLY A 33 -25.73 -41.27 27.51
N PRO A 34 -26.07 -41.97 28.61
CA PRO A 34 -25.66 -41.58 29.95
C PRO A 34 -24.31 -42.12 30.38
N LEU A 35 -23.72 -41.42 31.35
CA LEU A 35 -22.53 -41.79 32.11
C LEU A 35 -22.78 -43.11 32.90
N ALA A 36 -21.89 -44.08 32.69
CA ALA A 36 -21.67 -45.18 33.63
C ALA A 36 -20.19 -45.19 34.00
N SER A 37 -19.95 -45.06 35.30
CA SER A 37 -18.69 -45.33 36.00
C SER A 37 -18.36 -46.80 35.93
N ASP A 38 -17.13 -47.19 35.60
CA ASP A 38 -16.34 -48.16 36.37
C ASP A 38 -15.09 -48.60 35.60
N GLY A 39 -13.99 -48.61 36.32
CA GLY A 39 -13.02 -49.69 36.35
C GLY A 39 -11.99 -49.81 35.22
N LYS A 40 -10.78 -49.42 35.56
CA LYS A 40 -9.52 -50.10 35.17
C LYS A 40 -9.47 -50.71 33.75
N GLY A 41 -8.96 -49.98 32.80
CA GLY A 41 -8.61 -50.50 31.48
C GLY A 41 -7.25 -49.94 31.03
N ALA A 42 -6.32 -50.85 30.81
CA ALA A 42 -4.96 -50.60 30.36
C ALA A 42 -4.95 -49.84 29.01
N LEU A 43 -4.01 -48.88 28.87
CA LEU A 43 -3.70 -48.19 27.62
C LEU A 43 -3.25 -49.21 26.55
N PRO A 44 -3.67 -49.02 25.29
CA PRO A 44 -3.20 -49.85 24.19
C PRO A 44 -1.71 -49.59 23.92
N PRO A 45 -0.94 -50.54 23.40
CA PRO A 45 0.49 -50.42 23.19
C PRO A 45 0.78 -49.42 22.03
N SER A 46 1.76 -48.54 22.27
CA SER A 46 2.34 -47.63 21.30
C SER A 46 2.88 -48.37 20.07
N PRO A 47 2.69 -47.87 18.85
CA PRO A 47 3.20 -48.51 17.64
C PRO A 47 4.70 -48.33 17.40
N PHE A 48 5.44 -47.79 18.36
CA PHE A 48 6.89 -47.67 18.25
C PHE A 48 7.59 -48.81 18.98
N GLY A 49 8.17 -49.74 18.18
CA GLY A 49 8.97 -50.86 18.64
C GLY A 49 10.19 -50.41 19.43
N ARG A 50 10.67 -51.30 20.31
CA ARG A 50 11.84 -51.12 21.20
C ARG A 50 13.06 -50.68 20.37
N LEU A 51 13.63 -49.52 20.73
CA LEU A 51 14.91 -49.05 20.21
C LEU A 51 16.05 -49.96 20.75
N PRO A 52 17.03 -50.33 19.91
CA PRO A 52 18.23 -51.00 20.34
C PRO A 52 19.08 -50.08 21.20
N ARG A 53 19.64 -50.61 22.28
CA ARG A 53 20.66 -49.96 23.11
C ARG A 53 22.01 -50.00 22.38
N ASP A 54 22.26 -49.00 21.54
CA ASP A 54 23.61 -48.75 20.99
C ASP A 54 24.10 -47.38 21.47
N ILE A 55 25.15 -47.41 22.27
CA ILE A 55 25.73 -46.22 22.93
C ILE A 55 26.54 -45.33 21.97
N SER A 56 26.75 -45.76 20.71
CA SER A 56 27.44 -45.00 19.67
C SER A 56 26.59 -43.89 19.04
N GLY A 57 25.27 -43.92 19.21
CA GLY A 57 24.32 -42.95 18.64
C GLY A 57 24.20 -41.60 19.38
N GLN A 58 24.64 -41.55 20.66
CA GLN A 58 24.46 -40.31 21.44
C GLN A 58 25.30 -39.13 20.96
N LYS A 59 26.42 -39.35 20.28
CA LYS A 59 27.23 -38.28 19.69
C LYS A 59 26.58 -37.66 18.41
N LYS A 60 25.79 -38.43 17.66
CA LYS A 60 25.07 -37.90 16.48
C LYS A 60 23.80 -37.16 16.86
N LEU A 61 23.11 -37.59 17.92
CA LEU A 61 21.92 -36.88 18.43
C LEU A 61 22.28 -35.53 19.07
N ARG A 62 23.41 -35.44 19.77
CA ARG A 62 23.91 -34.13 20.27
C ARG A 62 24.25 -33.19 19.12
N ARG A 63 24.92 -33.66 18.05
CA ARG A 63 25.19 -32.80 16.88
C ARG A 63 23.93 -32.36 16.13
N GLY A 64 22.89 -33.15 16.11
CA GLY A 64 21.59 -32.81 15.54
C GLY A 64 20.82 -31.80 16.39
N LEU A 65 20.90 -31.91 17.72
CA LEU A 65 20.28 -30.96 18.65
C LEU A 65 21.08 -29.64 18.71
N ASP A 66 22.40 -29.70 18.61
CA ASP A 66 23.24 -28.48 18.50
C ASP A 66 22.98 -27.74 17.18
N PHE A 67 22.68 -28.46 16.08
CA PHE A 67 22.27 -27.83 14.81
C PHE A 67 20.85 -27.23 14.89
N TYR A 68 19.92 -27.85 15.64
CA TYR A 68 18.58 -27.30 15.89
C TYR A 68 18.59 -26.16 16.90
N TRP A 69 19.54 -26.15 17.85
CA TRP A 69 19.75 -25.04 18.79
C TRP A 69 20.47 -23.86 18.14
N CYS A 70 21.47 -24.10 17.28
CA CYS A 70 22.11 -23.04 16.49
C CYS A 70 21.15 -22.41 15.45
N ALA A 71 20.08 -23.09 15.03
CA ALA A 71 19.06 -22.50 14.15
C ALA A 71 18.01 -21.68 14.95
N ARG A 72 18.12 -21.60 16.29
CA ARG A 72 17.20 -20.90 17.16
C ARG A 72 17.82 -19.71 17.92
N GLU A 73 19.06 -19.41 17.69
CA GLU A 73 19.53 -18.03 17.79
C GLU A 73 19.00 -17.32 16.55
N GLU A 74 17.73 -16.90 16.58
CA GLU A 74 17.31 -15.69 15.85
C GLU A 74 18.26 -14.62 16.33
N THR A 75 19.32 -14.42 15.57
CA THR A 75 20.34 -13.38 15.78
C THR A 75 19.56 -12.10 16.00
N GLU A 76 19.60 -11.60 17.21
CA GLU A 76 19.10 -10.28 17.56
C GLU A 76 19.61 -9.35 16.47
N MET A 77 18.70 -8.72 15.72
CA MET A 77 19.07 -8.02 14.50
C MET A 77 19.94 -6.85 14.89
N ASP A 78 21.24 -6.93 14.61
CA ASP A 78 22.13 -5.81 14.84
C ASP A 78 21.75 -4.65 13.92
N ILE A 79 21.04 -3.68 14.50
CA ILE A 79 20.57 -2.47 13.81
C ILE A 79 21.76 -1.66 13.26
N HIS A 80 22.90 -1.70 13.94
CA HIS A 80 24.09 -0.99 13.50
C HIS A 80 24.72 -1.63 12.26
N ASP A 81 24.83 -2.96 12.22
CA ASP A 81 25.25 -3.69 11.01
C ASP A 81 24.28 -3.45 9.86
N LEU A 82 22.99 -3.59 10.13
CA LEU A 82 21.96 -3.39 9.10
C LEU A 82 22.01 -1.97 8.52
N LYS A 83 22.16 -0.92 9.35
CA LYS A 83 22.36 0.47 8.91
C LYS A 83 23.58 0.59 7.99
N THR A 84 24.73 0.08 8.42
CA THR A 84 25.99 0.19 7.66
C THR A 84 25.84 -0.43 6.28
N ARG A 85 25.22 -1.60 6.18
CA ARG A 85 24.99 -2.33 4.92
C ARG A 85 23.95 -1.66 4.03
N ILE A 86 22.91 -1.02 4.60
CA ILE A 86 21.97 -0.20 3.85
C ILE A 86 22.70 0.99 3.23
N LEU A 87 23.49 1.72 4.01
CA LEU A 87 24.26 2.86 3.51
C LEU A 87 25.31 2.45 2.46
N ALA A 88 25.80 1.21 2.50
CA ALA A 88 26.64 0.63 1.47
C ALA A 88 25.85 0.22 0.21
N GLY A 89 24.52 0.36 0.20
CA GLY A 89 23.64 0.03 -0.93
C GLY A 89 23.42 -1.47 -1.12
N GLU A 90 23.59 -2.28 -0.07
CA GLU A 90 23.40 -3.73 -0.16
C GLU A 90 21.91 -4.09 -0.28
N ARG A 91 21.53 -4.70 -1.42
CA ARG A 91 20.13 -5.05 -1.75
C ARG A 91 19.49 -6.01 -0.73
N ARG A 92 20.28 -6.96 -0.17
CA ARG A 92 19.77 -7.92 0.83
C ARG A 92 19.45 -7.21 2.15
N ALA A 93 20.31 -6.30 2.57
CA ALA A 93 20.10 -5.49 3.76
C ALA A 93 18.85 -4.60 3.61
N LEU A 94 18.70 -3.93 2.46
CA LEU A 94 17.51 -3.14 2.13
C LEU A 94 16.24 -4.01 2.15
N ALA A 95 16.24 -5.17 1.50
CA ALA A 95 15.08 -6.06 1.48
C ALA A 95 14.68 -6.53 2.89
N ARG A 96 15.67 -6.83 3.76
CA ARG A 96 15.45 -7.20 5.15
C ARG A 96 14.87 -6.02 5.96
N ALA A 97 15.41 -4.82 5.79
CA ALA A 97 14.91 -3.60 6.43
C ALA A 97 13.47 -3.28 6.02
N ILE A 98 13.14 -3.40 4.74
CA ILE A 98 11.76 -3.22 4.26
C ILE A 98 10.83 -4.28 4.87
N THR A 99 11.26 -5.55 4.95
CA THR A 99 10.46 -6.57 5.63
C THR A 99 10.24 -6.25 7.11
N LEU A 100 11.22 -5.64 7.77
CA LEU A 100 11.11 -5.20 9.16
C LEU A 100 10.06 -4.09 9.34
N VAL A 101 10.08 -3.05 8.51
CA VAL A 101 9.09 -1.94 8.58
C VAL A 101 7.69 -2.38 8.16
N GLU A 102 7.57 -3.39 7.31
CA GLU A 102 6.31 -3.99 6.87
C GLU A 102 5.69 -4.92 7.93
N SER A 103 6.45 -5.39 8.89
CA SER A 103 5.99 -6.34 9.90
C SER A 103 4.89 -5.75 10.80
N GLY A 104 3.91 -6.59 11.14
CA GLY A 104 2.86 -6.26 12.12
C GLY A 104 3.23 -6.56 13.58
N ARG A 105 4.43 -7.14 13.85
CA ARG A 105 4.88 -7.51 15.20
C ARG A 105 5.34 -6.27 15.96
N ALA A 106 5.07 -6.21 17.26
CA ALA A 106 5.43 -5.06 18.10
C ALA A 106 6.95 -4.90 18.26
N ASP A 107 7.66 -6.02 18.47
CA ASP A 107 9.13 -6.05 18.60
C ASP A 107 9.83 -5.60 17.30
N HIS A 108 9.35 -6.04 16.13
CA HIS A 108 9.84 -5.58 14.84
C HIS A 108 9.56 -4.09 14.63
N ARG A 109 8.44 -3.58 15.15
CA ARG A 109 8.12 -2.15 15.05
C ARG A 109 9.11 -1.29 15.83
N GLU A 110 9.50 -1.72 17.02
CA GLU A 110 10.52 -1.05 17.83
C GLU A 110 11.87 -1.01 17.10
N GLN A 111 12.31 -2.16 16.60
CA GLN A 111 13.55 -2.26 15.81
C GLN A 111 13.50 -1.39 14.54
N ALA A 112 12.35 -1.36 13.84
CA ALA A 112 12.15 -0.52 12.66
C ALA A 112 12.31 0.97 13.00
N LEU A 113 11.73 1.42 14.12
CA LEU A 113 11.87 2.81 14.57
C LEU A 113 13.31 3.16 14.89
N LEU A 114 14.04 2.29 15.61
CA LEU A 114 15.47 2.49 15.90
C LEU A 114 16.31 2.56 14.62
N LEU A 115 16.02 1.68 13.64
CA LEU A 115 16.71 1.70 12.35
C LEU A 115 16.47 3.01 11.60
N LEU A 116 15.21 3.41 11.42
CA LEU A 116 14.84 4.63 10.71
C LEU A 116 15.43 5.87 11.38
N GLU A 117 15.37 5.94 12.72
CA GLU A 117 15.98 7.04 13.48
C GLU A 117 17.50 7.07 13.30
N SER A 118 18.16 5.91 13.30
CA SER A 118 19.59 5.81 13.09
C SER A 118 20.04 6.24 11.68
N LEU A 119 19.15 6.12 10.69
CA LEU A 119 19.39 6.51 9.31
C LEU A 119 19.13 7.99 9.03
N LYS A 120 18.56 8.76 9.98
CA LYS A 120 18.38 10.21 9.78
C LYS A 120 19.70 10.91 9.47
N GLY A 121 19.64 11.90 8.60
CA GLY A 121 20.80 12.72 8.25
C GLY A 121 21.83 12.00 7.36
N HIS A 122 21.46 10.92 6.66
CA HIS A 122 22.35 10.23 5.72
C HIS A 122 22.74 11.09 4.51
N GLY A 123 22.07 12.23 4.27
CA GLY A 123 22.41 13.22 3.25
C GLY A 123 22.10 12.82 1.80
N ARG A 124 21.34 11.74 1.58
CA ARG A 124 20.92 11.29 0.25
C ARG A 124 19.46 11.60 0.03
N GLU A 125 19.12 12.02 -1.16
CA GLU A 125 17.74 12.23 -1.61
C GLU A 125 17.52 11.52 -2.93
N ALA A 126 16.36 10.86 -3.09
CA ALA A 126 15.87 10.38 -4.36
C ALA A 126 14.75 11.28 -4.89
N LEU A 127 14.55 11.31 -6.18
CA LEU A 127 13.32 11.84 -6.76
C LEU A 127 12.19 10.81 -6.56
N ARG A 128 11.18 11.17 -5.77
CA ARG A 128 10.01 10.32 -5.49
C ARG A 128 8.94 10.59 -6.56
N VAL A 129 8.69 9.62 -7.41
CA VAL A 129 7.73 9.72 -8.51
C VAL A 129 6.54 8.80 -8.22
N GLY A 130 5.42 9.40 -7.88
CA GLY A 130 4.15 8.71 -7.71
C GLY A 130 3.46 8.47 -9.03
N MET A 131 2.86 7.30 -9.20
CA MET A 131 2.15 6.95 -10.43
C MET A 131 0.81 6.34 -10.15
N SER A 132 -0.21 6.83 -10.86
CA SER A 132 -1.54 6.27 -10.88
C SER A 132 -2.09 6.17 -12.30
N GLY A 133 -3.22 5.54 -12.44
CA GLY A 133 -3.93 5.37 -13.72
C GLY A 133 -4.89 4.18 -13.64
N THR A 134 -5.88 4.15 -14.53
CA THR A 134 -6.90 3.11 -14.58
C THR A 134 -6.29 1.72 -14.82
N PRO A 135 -6.96 0.63 -14.41
CA PRO A 135 -6.56 -0.72 -14.78
C PRO A 135 -6.44 -0.87 -16.30
N GLY A 136 -5.44 -1.60 -16.76
CA GLY A 136 -5.23 -1.82 -18.20
C GLY A 136 -4.56 -0.71 -18.98
N VAL A 137 -4.24 0.46 -18.36
CA VAL A 137 -3.53 1.56 -19.04
C VAL A 137 -2.06 1.24 -19.37
N GLY A 138 -1.51 0.15 -18.82
CA GLY A 138 -0.14 -0.28 -19.07
C GLY A 138 0.87 0.26 -18.07
N LYS A 139 0.48 0.53 -16.80
CA LYS A 139 1.39 1.03 -15.75
C LYS A 139 2.63 0.17 -15.59
N SER A 140 2.49 -1.12 -15.38
CA SER A 140 3.64 -2.01 -15.14
C SER A 140 4.56 -2.10 -16.36
N THR A 141 4.02 -2.07 -17.60
CA THR A 141 4.83 -2.00 -18.82
C THR A 141 5.58 -0.67 -18.89
N PHE A 142 4.92 0.44 -18.57
CA PHE A 142 5.56 1.76 -18.51
C PHE A 142 6.69 1.77 -17.48
N ILE A 143 6.45 1.26 -16.27
CA ILE A 143 7.47 1.21 -15.20
C ILE A 143 8.66 0.37 -15.64
N GLU A 144 8.44 -0.77 -16.28
CA GLU A 144 9.52 -1.62 -16.77
C GLU A 144 10.38 -0.89 -17.79
N THR A 145 9.75 -0.34 -18.83
CA THR A 145 10.47 0.33 -19.91
C THR A 145 11.13 1.63 -19.47
N PHE A 146 10.39 2.44 -18.70
CA PHE A 146 10.90 3.69 -18.13
C PHE A 146 12.04 3.44 -17.13
N GLY A 147 11.88 2.43 -16.25
CA GLY A 147 12.92 2.01 -15.31
C GLY A 147 14.18 1.53 -16.01
N LEU A 148 14.07 0.74 -17.09
CA LEU A 148 15.21 0.30 -17.90
C LEU A 148 15.89 1.48 -18.60
N MET A 149 15.14 2.46 -19.10
CA MET A 149 15.70 3.68 -19.65
C MET A 149 16.52 4.44 -18.59
N LEU A 150 15.98 4.61 -17.38
CA LEU A 150 16.67 5.30 -16.27
C LEU A 150 17.93 4.53 -15.83
N THR A 151 17.86 3.21 -15.70
CA THR A 151 19.05 2.41 -15.35
C THR A 151 20.09 2.42 -16.47
N GLY A 152 19.66 2.52 -17.73
CA GLY A 152 20.54 2.75 -18.89
C GLY A 152 21.27 4.10 -18.86
N LEU A 153 20.70 5.11 -18.20
CA LEU A 153 21.34 6.40 -17.93
C LEU A 153 22.28 6.34 -16.70
N GLY A 154 22.45 5.15 -16.08
CA GLY A 154 23.29 4.95 -14.90
C GLY A 154 22.62 5.25 -13.57
N LEU A 155 21.32 5.59 -13.55
CA LEU A 155 20.58 5.86 -12.33
C LEU A 155 20.16 4.56 -11.61
N ARG A 156 20.09 4.61 -10.29
CA ARG A 156 19.56 3.53 -9.46
C ARG A 156 18.08 3.76 -9.21
N VAL A 157 17.24 2.79 -9.57
CA VAL A 157 15.77 2.91 -9.53
C VAL A 157 15.17 1.93 -8.55
N ALA A 158 14.38 2.41 -7.60
CA ALA A 158 13.54 1.57 -6.77
C ALA A 158 12.07 1.65 -7.23
N VAL A 159 11.37 0.52 -7.24
CA VAL A 159 9.93 0.45 -7.54
C VAL A 159 9.20 -0.12 -6.33
N LEU A 160 8.27 0.65 -5.79
CA LEU A 160 7.42 0.28 -4.66
C LEU A 160 5.96 0.21 -5.12
N ALA A 161 5.40 -0.98 -5.18
CA ALA A 161 3.98 -1.14 -5.50
C ALA A 161 3.12 -0.98 -4.25
N VAL A 162 2.03 -0.23 -4.35
CA VAL A 162 1.06 0.03 -3.27
C VAL A 162 -0.27 -0.59 -3.64
N ASP A 163 -0.59 -1.76 -3.07
CA ASP A 163 -1.85 -2.45 -3.29
C ASP A 163 -2.68 -2.57 -2.00
N PRO A 164 -3.66 -1.71 -1.78
CA PRO A 164 -4.56 -1.83 -0.65
C PRO A 164 -5.57 -2.98 -0.76
N SER A 165 -5.74 -3.58 -1.95
CA SER A 165 -6.75 -4.60 -2.23
C SER A 165 -6.26 -6.04 -2.08
N SER A 166 -4.95 -6.27 -2.03
CA SER A 166 -4.32 -7.59 -1.98
C SER A 166 -4.63 -8.41 -0.71
N ALA A 167 -5.20 -7.75 0.31
CA ALA A 167 -5.65 -8.40 1.55
C ALA A 167 -6.75 -9.45 1.36
N ARG A 168 -7.54 -9.36 0.29
CA ARG A 168 -8.66 -10.28 0.02
C ARG A 168 -8.29 -11.48 -0.85
N SER A 169 -7.24 -11.38 -1.65
CA SER A 169 -6.91 -12.38 -2.68
C SER A 169 -5.67 -13.23 -2.42
N GLY A 170 -4.86 -12.92 -1.40
CA GLY A 170 -3.69 -13.74 -1.00
C GLY A 170 -2.62 -13.96 -2.08
N GLY A 171 -2.68 -13.26 -3.22
CA GLY A 171 -2.07 -13.73 -4.44
C GLY A 171 -1.23 -12.78 -5.29
N SER A 172 -0.87 -11.56 -4.87
CA SER A 172 -0.19 -10.63 -5.79
C SER A 172 1.34 -10.57 -5.72
N ILE A 173 1.98 -11.20 -4.75
CA ILE A 173 3.45 -11.08 -4.54
C ILE A 173 4.28 -11.57 -5.74
N LEU A 174 3.79 -12.53 -6.51
CA LEU A 174 4.44 -13.06 -7.71
C LEU A 174 4.08 -12.28 -8.98
N GLY A 175 2.87 -11.70 -9.05
CA GLY A 175 2.35 -11.08 -10.27
C GLY A 175 3.13 -9.84 -10.72
N ASP A 176 3.59 -8.99 -9.82
CA ASP A 176 4.27 -7.74 -10.17
C ASP A 176 5.72 -7.96 -10.62
N LYS A 177 6.42 -8.91 -10.00
CA LYS A 177 7.77 -9.30 -10.46
C LYS A 177 7.77 -9.99 -11.81
N THR A 178 6.72 -10.76 -12.12
CA THR A 178 6.58 -11.42 -13.43
C THR A 178 6.20 -10.44 -14.54
N ARG A 179 5.57 -9.31 -14.19
CA ARG A 179 5.21 -8.24 -15.15
C ARG A 179 6.37 -7.29 -15.47
N MET A 180 7.41 -7.24 -14.63
CA MET A 180 8.60 -6.39 -14.80
C MET A 180 9.86 -7.26 -14.79
N GLU A 181 9.88 -8.29 -15.65
CA GLU A 181 10.92 -9.34 -15.62
C GLU A 181 12.31 -8.79 -15.96
N ARG A 182 12.43 -7.95 -16.99
CA ARG A 182 13.70 -7.36 -17.43
C ARG A 182 14.25 -6.42 -16.36
N LEU A 183 13.43 -5.50 -15.85
CA LEU A 183 13.84 -4.55 -14.83
C LEU A 183 14.22 -5.25 -13.51
N SER A 184 13.52 -6.33 -13.14
CA SER A 184 13.83 -7.09 -11.91
C SER A 184 15.21 -7.74 -11.92
N ARG A 185 15.78 -7.99 -13.10
CA ARG A 185 17.12 -8.56 -13.29
C ARG A 185 18.22 -7.50 -13.38
N ASP A 186 17.85 -6.22 -13.52
CA ASP A 186 18.81 -5.14 -13.58
C ASP A 186 19.49 -4.92 -12.21
N ARG A 187 20.82 -4.71 -12.24
CA ARG A 187 21.61 -4.48 -11.02
C ARG A 187 21.31 -3.13 -10.37
N ASN A 188 20.93 -2.15 -11.17
CA ASN A 188 20.59 -0.80 -10.72
C ASN A 188 19.11 -0.65 -10.34
N ALA A 189 18.30 -1.71 -10.49
CA ALA A 189 16.90 -1.69 -10.12
C ALA A 189 16.59 -2.52 -8.87
N PHE A 190 15.63 -2.08 -8.07
CA PHE A 190 15.09 -2.81 -6.92
C PHE A 190 13.56 -2.75 -6.97
N ILE A 191 12.89 -3.89 -6.99
CA ILE A 191 11.43 -3.96 -7.04
C ILE A 191 10.91 -4.60 -5.76
N ARG A 192 10.03 -3.89 -5.05
CA ARG A 192 9.33 -4.37 -3.87
C ARG A 192 7.82 -4.36 -4.12
N PRO A 193 7.19 -5.53 -4.27
CA PRO A 193 5.73 -5.63 -4.25
C PRO A 193 5.19 -5.25 -2.87
N SER A 194 4.02 -4.62 -2.82
CA SER A 194 3.35 -4.31 -1.56
C SER A 194 2.95 -5.59 -0.82
N PRO A 195 3.19 -5.68 0.49
CA PRO A 195 2.61 -6.75 1.28
C PRO A 195 1.09 -6.58 1.35
N SER A 196 0.38 -7.69 1.23
CA SER A 196 -1.07 -7.74 1.39
C SER A 196 -1.49 -7.39 2.82
N GLN A 197 -2.05 -6.21 3.07
CA GLN A 197 -2.62 -5.86 4.38
C GLN A 197 -3.88 -4.99 4.28
N THR A 198 -4.80 -5.18 5.24
CA THR A 198 -6.19 -4.76 5.22
C THR A 198 -6.48 -3.29 5.56
N GLN A 199 -5.51 -2.49 6.01
CA GLN A 199 -5.75 -1.12 6.45
C GLN A 199 -4.93 -0.11 5.64
N LEU A 200 -5.62 0.83 5.00
CA LEU A 200 -5.04 1.89 4.16
C LEU A 200 -3.94 2.72 4.88
N GLY A 201 -4.14 3.10 6.14
CA GLY A 201 -3.16 3.88 6.91
C GLY A 201 -1.84 3.14 7.12
N GLY A 202 -1.90 1.85 7.47
CA GLY A 202 -0.72 1.02 7.65
C GLY A 202 0.08 0.80 6.36
N VAL A 203 -0.57 0.75 5.19
CA VAL A 203 0.10 0.65 3.88
C VAL A 203 0.86 1.93 3.57
N ALA A 204 0.25 3.11 3.78
CA ALA A 204 0.87 4.41 3.55
C ALA A 204 2.15 4.60 4.36
N ARG A 205 2.07 4.34 5.67
CA ARG A 205 3.23 4.42 6.56
C ARG A 205 4.38 3.54 6.08
N ARG A 206 4.11 2.28 5.79
CA ARG A 206 5.13 1.31 5.36
C ARG A 206 5.78 1.68 4.04
N THR A 207 4.98 2.16 3.08
CA THR A 207 5.50 2.63 1.80
C THR A 207 6.42 3.83 1.98
N ARG A 208 6.05 4.79 2.84
CA ARG A 208 6.91 5.93 3.17
C ARG A 208 8.22 5.48 3.83
N GLU A 209 8.14 4.62 4.85
CA GLU A 209 9.31 4.08 5.54
C GLU A 209 10.22 3.28 4.56
N ALA A 210 9.62 2.52 3.62
CA ALA A 210 10.36 1.84 2.57
C ALA A 210 11.01 2.83 1.59
N THR A 211 10.36 3.96 1.28
CA THR A 211 10.93 5.03 0.45
C THR A 211 12.16 5.64 1.12
N ASP A 212 12.06 5.97 2.42
CA ASP A 212 13.19 6.51 3.19
C ASP A 212 14.37 5.52 3.24
N LEU A 213 14.10 4.21 3.35
CA LEU A 213 15.12 3.17 3.27
C LEU A 213 15.76 3.08 1.88
N CYS A 214 15.00 3.26 0.79
CA CYS A 214 15.54 3.29 -0.56
C CYS A 214 16.46 4.52 -0.78
N GLU A 215 16.08 5.70 -0.29
CA GLU A 215 16.92 6.89 -0.31
C GLU A 215 18.23 6.66 0.45
N ALA A 216 18.16 6.13 1.67
CA ALA A 216 19.34 5.80 2.47
C ALA A 216 20.26 4.78 1.77
N ALA A 217 19.68 3.82 1.04
CA ALA A 217 20.43 2.85 0.25
C ALA A 217 21.05 3.44 -1.02
N GLY A 218 20.80 4.72 -1.34
CA GLY A 218 21.39 5.46 -2.46
C GLY A 218 20.71 5.19 -3.79
N PHE A 219 19.39 4.99 -3.82
CA PHE A 219 18.62 5.06 -5.04
C PHE A 219 18.40 6.51 -5.46
N ASP A 220 18.49 6.78 -6.77
CA ASP A 220 18.33 8.12 -7.34
C ASP A 220 16.86 8.44 -7.63
N VAL A 221 16.07 7.42 -7.98
CA VAL A 221 14.66 7.53 -8.30
C VAL A 221 13.87 6.45 -7.57
N VAL A 222 12.79 6.83 -6.90
CA VAL A 222 11.83 5.89 -6.28
C VAL A 222 10.48 6.05 -6.97
N LEU A 223 10.10 5.03 -7.75
CA LEU A 223 8.81 4.95 -8.40
C LEU A 223 7.80 4.30 -7.45
N ILE A 224 6.70 5.01 -7.15
CA ILE A 224 5.65 4.55 -6.22
C ILE A 224 4.38 4.34 -7.04
N GLU A 225 4.02 3.09 -7.28
CA GLU A 225 2.88 2.70 -8.12
C GLU A 225 1.64 2.36 -7.30
N THR A 226 0.47 2.89 -7.68
CA THR A 226 -0.81 2.39 -7.16
C THR A 226 -1.29 1.18 -7.97
N VAL A 227 -1.72 0.13 -7.27
CA VAL A 227 -2.39 -1.01 -7.89
C VAL A 227 -3.90 -0.84 -7.73
N GLY A 228 -4.57 -0.49 -8.83
CA GLY A 228 -6.03 -0.39 -8.87
C GLY A 228 -6.59 1.01 -8.68
N VAL A 229 -7.91 1.09 -8.49
CA VAL A 229 -8.70 2.31 -8.30
C VAL A 229 -9.14 2.43 -6.84
N GLY A 230 -9.08 3.62 -6.27
CA GLY A 230 -9.54 3.89 -4.92
C GLY A 230 -8.89 5.14 -4.32
N GLN A 231 -8.87 5.27 -3.00
CA GLN A 231 -8.25 6.41 -2.30
C GLN A 231 -6.72 6.35 -2.22
N SER A 232 -6.10 5.34 -2.84
CA SER A 232 -4.64 5.15 -2.85
C SER A 232 -3.91 6.19 -3.72
N GLU A 233 -4.61 6.81 -4.68
CA GLU A 233 -4.02 7.83 -5.56
C GLU A 233 -3.60 9.08 -4.78
N THR A 234 -4.49 9.60 -3.93
CA THR A 234 -4.20 10.74 -3.04
C THR A 234 -3.03 10.44 -2.11
N MET A 235 -3.02 9.24 -1.54
CA MET A 235 -1.96 8.80 -0.65
C MET A 235 -0.60 8.75 -1.35
N VAL A 236 -0.54 8.26 -2.59
CA VAL A 236 0.71 8.22 -3.37
C VAL A 236 1.14 9.62 -3.78
N ALA A 237 0.22 10.51 -4.15
CA ALA A 237 0.53 11.92 -4.41
C ALA A 237 1.14 12.61 -3.17
N GLU A 238 0.64 12.30 -1.96
CA GLU A 238 1.17 12.82 -0.69
C GLU A 238 2.51 12.22 -0.25
N MET A 239 3.02 11.21 -0.95
CA MET A 239 4.34 10.63 -0.72
C MET A 239 5.37 11.01 -1.80
N SER A 240 4.93 11.71 -2.84
CA SER A 240 5.72 11.93 -4.05
C SER A 240 6.12 13.40 -4.22
N ASP A 241 7.29 13.61 -4.81
CA ASP A 241 7.75 14.92 -5.24
C ASP A 241 7.11 15.33 -6.58
N LEU A 242 6.88 14.31 -7.45
CA LEU A 242 6.15 14.42 -8.70
C LEU A 242 5.07 13.35 -8.77
N PHE A 243 3.90 13.69 -9.28
CA PHE A 243 2.80 12.76 -9.45
C PHE A 243 2.38 12.64 -10.92
N LEU A 244 2.51 11.42 -11.47
CA LEU A 244 2.18 11.08 -12.84
C LEU A 244 0.81 10.39 -12.91
N LEU A 245 -0.01 10.81 -13.85
CA LEU A 245 -1.26 10.14 -14.16
C LEU A 245 -1.17 9.49 -15.53
N LEU A 246 -1.17 8.15 -15.57
CA LEU A 246 -1.20 7.39 -16.81
C LEU A 246 -2.63 7.24 -17.31
N LEU A 247 -2.82 7.51 -18.59
CA LEU A 247 -4.10 7.47 -19.30
C LEU A 247 -3.99 6.54 -20.51
N ALA A 248 -5.07 5.85 -20.85
CA ALA A 248 -5.18 5.16 -22.13
C ALA A 248 -5.69 6.12 -23.21
N PRO A 249 -5.41 5.87 -24.50
CA PRO A 249 -6.10 6.53 -25.58
C PRO A 249 -7.61 6.22 -25.48
N ALA A 250 -8.42 7.26 -25.35
CA ALA A 250 -9.84 7.11 -25.10
C ALA A 250 -10.67 7.75 -26.22
N GLY A 251 -11.77 7.12 -26.60
CA GLY A 251 -12.82 7.71 -27.42
C GLY A 251 -13.92 8.28 -26.52
N GLY A 252 -14.08 9.61 -26.51
CA GLY A 252 -15.25 10.31 -26.01
C GLY A 252 -15.58 10.22 -24.51
N ASP A 253 -16.22 9.15 -24.04
CA ASP A 253 -16.80 9.07 -22.70
C ASP A 253 -15.79 8.77 -21.56
N GLU A 254 -14.60 8.28 -21.86
CA GLU A 254 -13.60 7.94 -20.81
C GLU A 254 -12.94 9.18 -20.18
N LEU A 255 -13.02 10.36 -20.80
CA LEU A 255 -12.66 11.64 -20.16
C LEU A 255 -13.44 11.88 -18.86
N GLN A 256 -14.68 11.37 -18.78
CA GLN A 256 -15.51 11.46 -17.58
C GLN A 256 -15.12 10.43 -16.52
N GLY A 257 -14.42 9.34 -16.87
CA GLY A 257 -13.98 8.29 -15.96
C GLY A 257 -12.80 8.68 -15.05
N VAL A 258 -12.02 9.70 -15.44
CA VAL A 258 -10.93 10.22 -14.61
C VAL A 258 -11.50 11.21 -13.60
N LYS A 259 -11.46 10.86 -12.33
CA LYS A 259 -11.91 11.74 -11.26
C LYS A 259 -11.15 13.07 -11.33
N ARG A 260 -11.87 14.19 -11.44
CA ARG A 260 -11.31 15.54 -11.52
C ARG A 260 -10.23 15.80 -10.45
N GLY A 261 -10.46 15.32 -9.22
CA GLY A 261 -9.51 15.51 -8.12
C GLY A 261 -8.14 14.87 -8.37
N ILE A 262 -8.06 13.76 -9.12
CA ILE A 262 -6.77 13.12 -9.45
C ILE A 262 -6.03 13.94 -10.51
N MET A 263 -6.74 14.51 -11.49
CA MET A 263 -6.16 15.41 -12.49
C MET A 263 -5.59 16.68 -11.86
N GLU A 264 -6.27 17.21 -10.85
CA GLU A 264 -5.82 18.41 -10.11
C GLU A 264 -4.53 18.17 -9.32
N MET A 265 -4.25 16.92 -8.94
CA MET A 265 -3.02 16.54 -8.24
C MET A 265 -1.86 16.21 -9.20
N ALA A 266 -2.16 15.79 -10.43
CA ALA A 266 -1.15 15.35 -11.37
C ALA A 266 -0.27 16.49 -11.84
N ASP A 267 1.03 16.22 -11.92
CA ASP A 267 2.03 17.14 -12.47
C ASP A 267 2.21 16.92 -13.97
N ILE A 268 2.16 15.64 -14.38
CA ILE A 268 2.25 15.25 -15.78
C ILE A 268 1.23 14.14 -16.05
N LEU A 269 0.44 14.33 -17.11
CA LEU A 269 -0.45 13.32 -17.65
C LEU A 269 0.27 12.59 -18.79
N LEU A 270 0.39 11.29 -18.70
CA LEU A 270 1.02 10.45 -19.73
C LEU A 270 -0.05 9.63 -20.45
N VAL A 271 -0.37 10.02 -21.67
CA VAL A 271 -1.25 9.23 -22.55
C VAL A 271 -0.41 8.11 -23.16
N ASN A 272 -0.51 6.92 -22.56
CA ASN A 272 0.24 5.74 -22.94
C ASN A 272 -0.39 5.03 -24.14
N LYS A 273 0.27 4.01 -24.69
CA LYS A 273 -0.15 3.25 -25.89
C LYS A 273 -0.31 4.18 -27.12
N ALA A 274 0.56 5.18 -27.25
CA ALA A 274 0.58 6.08 -28.40
C ALA A 274 1.35 5.45 -29.59
N ASP A 275 1.01 4.19 -29.92
CA ASP A 275 1.61 3.37 -30.96
C ASP A 275 0.56 2.75 -31.88
N GLY A 276 1.00 2.17 -32.99
CA GLY A 276 0.15 1.47 -33.94
C GLY A 276 -1.12 2.26 -34.31
N ASP A 277 -2.24 1.57 -34.31
CA ASP A 277 -3.57 2.14 -34.67
C ASP A 277 -4.08 3.14 -33.62
N LEU A 278 -3.57 3.10 -32.39
CA LEU A 278 -3.99 3.98 -31.31
C LEU A 278 -3.30 5.34 -31.32
N LYS A 279 -2.25 5.52 -32.12
CA LYS A 279 -1.43 6.75 -32.15
C LYS A 279 -2.25 8.00 -32.39
N SER A 280 -3.16 7.98 -33.38
CA SER A 280 -3.99 9.14 -33.69
C SER A 280 -4.98 9.47 -32.57
N THR A 281 -5.55 8.44 -31.94
CA THR A 281 -6.44 8.59 -30.79
C THR A 281 -5.68 9.12 -29.57
N ALA A 282 -4.47 8.62 -29.31
CA ALA A 282 -3.63 9.09 -28.22
C ALA A 282 -3.29 10.58 -28.36
N LEU A 283 -2.97 11.05 -29.58
CA LEU A 283 -2.70 12.47 -29.84
C LEU A 283 -3.95 13.34 -29.57
N ARG A 284 -5.15 12.89 -29.96
CA ARG A 284 -6.41 13.61 -29.66
C ARG A 284 -6.66 13.67 -28.16
N THR A 285 -6.59 12.51 -27.50
CA THR A 285 -6.75 12.40 -26.04
C THR A 285 -5.75 13.32 -25.31
N CYS A 286 -4.51 13.36 -25.75
CA CYS A 286 -3.49 14.24 -25.18
C CYS A 286 -3.86 15.71 -25.35
N ALA A 287 -4.36 16.13 -26.53
CA ALA A 287 -4.79 17.49 -26.80
C ALA A 287 -6.00 17.88 -25.93
N ASP A 288 -6.98 16.97 -25.78
CA ASP A 288 -8.16 17.18 -24.94
C ASP A 288 -7.78 17.39 -23.47
N TYR A 289 -6.91 16.54 -22.93
CA TYR A 289 -6.40 16.72 -21.56
C TYR A 289 -5.54 17.98 -21.42
N ALA A 290 -4.70 18.32 -22.39
CA ALA A 290 -3.96 19.58 -22.37
C ALA A 290 -4.90 20.80 -22.37
N GLY A 291 -6.03 20.73 -23.07
CA GLY A 291 -7.09 21.73 -23.01
C GLY A 291 -7.74 21.81 -21.63
N ALA A 292 -8.08 20.66 -21.04
CA ALA A 292 -8.69 20.56 -19.71
C ALA A 292 -7.74 21.12 -18.62
N LEU A 293 -6.46 20.78 -18.68
CA LEU A 293 -5.45 21.28 -17.72
C LEU A 293 -5.33 22.81 -17.71
N ARG A 294 -5.52 23.49 -18.86
CA ARG A 294 -5.51 24.95 -18.94
C ARG A 294 -6.67 25.61 -18.20
N LEU A 295 -7.76 24.86 -17.99
CA LEU A 295 -8.94 25.34 -17.26
C LEU A 295 -8.81 25.14 -15.75
N LEU A 296 -7.82 24.38 -15.29
CA LEU A 296 -7.56 24.19 -13.88
C LEU A 296 -6.93 25.46 -13.28
N ARG A 297 -7.14 25.63 -11.96
CA ARG A 297 -6.49 26.72 -11.23
C ARG A 297 -4.97 26.54 -11.27
N LYS A 298 -4.25 27.62 -11.64
CA LYS A 298 -2.79 27.62 -11.58
C LYS A 298 -2.32 27.35 -10.15
N ARG A 299 -1.37 26.46 -10.02
CA ARG A 299 -0.75 26.09 -8.74
C ARG A 299 0.53 26.93 -8.55
N PRO A 300 0.75 27.55 -7.38
CA PRO A 300 1.95 28.36 -7.13
C PRO A 300 3.26 27.60 -7.27
N GLN A 301 3.22 26.28 -7.04
CA GLN A 301 4.37 25.39 -7.10
C GLN A 301 4.71 24.88 -8.51
N ASP A 302 4.08 25.42 -9.56
CA ASP A 302 4.32 25.00 -10.93
C ASP A 302 4.80 26.17 -11.79
N PRO A 303 5.81 25.94 -12.66
CA PRO A 303 6.21 26.90 -13.67
C PRO A 303 5.14 27.03 -14.75
N GLU A 304 5.30 28.03 -15.59
CA GLU A 304 4.42 28.21 -16.76
C GLU A 304 4.49 26.98 -17.66
N GLY A 305 3.33 26.54 -18.13
CA GLY A 305 3.18 25.34 -18.96
C GLY A 305 3.02 24.03 -18.21
N PHE A 306 2.99 24.04 -16.87
CA PHE A 306 2.61 22.89 -16.05
C PHE A 306 1.23 23.13 -15.39
N PRO A 307 0.49 22.03 -15.10
CA PRO A 307 0.75 20.62 -15.46
C PRO A 307 0.69 20.38 -16.98
N LYS A 308 1.35 19.30 -17.45
CA LYS A 308 1.46 18.96 -18.88
C LYS A 308 0.79 17.63 -19.22
N ALA A 309 0.33 17.50 -20.48
CA ALA A 309 -0.07 16.21 -21.07
C ALA A 309 0.93 15.84 -22.17
N ILE A 310 1.39 14.58 -22.17
CA ILE A 310 2.39 14.05 -23.09
C ILE A 310 1.96 12.67 -23.57
N THR A 311 2.19 12.37 -24.85
CA THR A 311 2.00 11.00 -25.38
C THR A 311 3.25 10.17 -25.17
N VAL A 312 3.07 8.92 -24.76
CA VAL A 312 4.14 7.94 -24.60
C VAL A 312 3.70 6.57 -25.14
N SER A 313 4.64 5.78 -25.62
CA SER A 313 4.43 4.35 -25.84
C SER A 313 5.46 3.56 -25.03
N ALA A 314 4.97 2.85 -24.03
CA ALA A 314 5.81 1.93 -23.27
C ALA A 314 6.20 0.68 -24.08
N LEU A 315 5.48 0.36 -25.14
CA LEU A 315 5.76 -0.78 -26.01
C LEU A 315 6.88 -0.46 -27.03
N GLU A 316 6.84 0.75 -27.64
CA GLU A 316 7.79 1.20 -28.66
C GLU A 316 8.90 2.10 -28.09
N ASP A 317 9.03 2.23 -26.78
CA ASP A 317 10.02 3.09 -26.10
C ASP A 317 10.00 4.56 -26.55
N THR A 318 8.84 5.04 -27.04
CA THR A 318 8.72 6.41 -27.56
C THR A 318 8.14 7.38 -26.55
N GLY A 319 8.64 8.64 -26.54
CA GLY A 319 8.19 9.70 -25.65
C GLY A 319 8.70 9.62 -24.20
N LEU A 320 9.39 8.53 -23.80
CA LEU A 320 9.87 8.32 -22.44
C LEU A 320 10.97 9.30 -22.05
N VAL A 321 11.94 9.53 -22.95
CA VAL A 321 13.03 10.51 -22.75
C VAL A 321 12.45 11.89 -22.54
N LYS A 322 11.50 12.30 -23.39
CA LYS A 322 10.81 13.59 -23.24
C LYS A 322 10.05 13.69 -21.90
N ALA A 323 9.36 12.63 -21.50
CA ALA A 323 8.69 12.61 -20.21
C ALA A 323 9.68 12.80 -19.05
N TRP A 324 10.86 12.15 -19.13
CA TRP A 324 11.93 12.32 -18.15
C TRP A 324 12.51 13.73 -18.13
N GLU A 325 12.79 14.33 -19.28
CA GLU A 325 13.26 15.73 -19.39
C GLU A 325 12.27 16.70 -18.75
N GLU A 326 10.97 16.51 -18.97
CA GLU A 326 9.93 17.35 -18.34
C GLU A 326 9.87 17.15 -16.82
N MET A 327 10.04 15.92 -16.32
CA MET A 327 10.13 15.65 -14.87
C MET A 327 11.34 16.36 -14.26
N GLN A 328 12.51 16.25 -14.88
CA GLN A 328 13.73 16.91 -14.44
C GLN A 328 13.61 18.44 -14.48
N SER A 329 12.98 18.99 -15.51
CA SER A 329 12.74 20.42 -15.63
C SER A 329 11.86 20.94 -14.48
N LEU A 330 10.78 20.22 -14.15
CA LEU A 330 9.88 20.56 -13.05
C LEU A 330 10.56 20.42 -11.68
N GLU A 331 11.28 19.30 -11.46
CA GLU A 331 12.07 19.09 -10.24
C GLU A 331 13.08 20.22 -10.02
N LYS A 332 13.88 20.53 -11.05
CA LYS A 332 14.87 21.60 -11.01
C LYS A 332 14.24 22.92 -10.62
N TRP A 333 13.16 23.31 -11.30
CA TRP A 333 12.45 24.55 -11.01
C TRP A 333 11.93 24.58 -9.57
N ARG A 334 11.31 23.49 -9.08
CA ARG A 334 10.81 23.39 -7.71
C ARG A 334 11.94 23.46 -6.67
N ARG A 335 13.12 22.92 -6.98
CA ARG A 335 14.31 23.06 -6.11
C ARG A 335 14.83 24.48 -6.07
N GLU A 336 15.00 25.12 -7.22
CA GLU A 336 15.50 26.50 -7.34
C GLU A 336 14.57 27.53 -6.69
N THR A 337 13.26 27.28 -6.70
CA THR A 337 12.24 28.17 -6.11
C THR A 337 11.86 27.81 -4.66
N GLY A 338 12.46 26.77 -4.08
CA GLY A 338 12.17 26.31 -2.72
C GLY A 338 10.90 25.48 -2.56
N HIS A 339 10.09 25.33 -3.61
CA HIS A 339 8.84 24.54 -3.55
C HIS A 339 9.07 23.05 -3.25
N PHE A 340 10.20 22.50 -3.68
CA PHE A 340 10.56 21.12 -3.38
C PHE A 340 10.72 20.88 -1.86
N ALA A 341 11.50 21.71 -1.19
CA ALA A 341 11.70 21.62 0.25
C ALA A 341 10.41 21.91 1.04
N ALA A 342 9.64 22.92 0.60
CA ALA A 342 8.35 23.26 1.20
C ALA A 342 7.36 22.08 1.10
N ARG A 343 7.27 21.42 -0.05
CA ARG A 343 6.42 20.24 -0.26
C ARG A 343 6.81 19.09 0.67
N ARG A 344 8.10 18.78 0.79
CA ARG A 344 8.58 17.72 1.70
C ARG A 344 8.31 18.05 3.17
N ALA A 345 8.43 19.31 3.58
CA ALA A 345 8.07 19.74 4.92
C ALA A 345 6.56 19.58 5.20
N GLU A 346 5.71 19.95 4.23
CA GLU A 346 4.26 19.76 4.31
C GLU A 346 3.88 18.29 4.39
N GLN A 347 4.49 17.43 3.57
CA GLN A 347 4.34 15.98 3.63
C GLN A 347 4.75 15.41 4.99
N ALA A 348 5.88 15.85 5.54
CA ALA A 348 6.34 15.41 6.86
C ALA A 348 5.33 15.76 7.96
N ARG A 349 4.75 16.98 7.94
CA ARG A 349 3.68 17.38 8.85
C ARG A 349 2.42 16.54 8.67
N PHE A 350 1.95 16.37 7.44
CA PHE A 350 0.79 15.54 7.12
C PHE A 350 0.93 14.11 7.67
N TRP A 351 2.11 13.50 7.45
CA TRP A 351 2.36 12.14 7.92
C TRP A 351 2.52 12.04 9.44
N PHE A 352 3.06 13.07 10.09
CA PHE A 352 3.07 13.14 11.55
C PHE A 352 1.64 13.13 12.11
N GLU A 353 0.76 13.98 11.58
CA GLU A 353 -0.64 14.05 12.01
C GLU A 353 -1.39 12.72 11.72
N ALA A 354 -1.13 12.10 10.57
CA ALA A 354 -1.70 10.81 10.20
C ALA A 354 -1.24 9.69 11.16
N GLU A 355 0.05 9.64 11.51
CA GLU A 355 0.60 8.67 12.47
C GLU A 355 -0.01 8.83 13.86
N VAL A 356 -0.19 10.07 14.32
CA VAL A 356 -0.86 10.34 15.62
C VAL A 356 -2.28 9.79 15.61
N ARG A 357 -3.06 10.10 14.56
CA ARG A 357 -4.45 9.59 14.42
C ARG A 357 -4.48 8.05 14.39
N GLU A 358 -3.60 7.42 13.62
CA GLU A 358 -3.53 5.95 13.51
C GLU A 358 -3.22 5.32 14.86
N ARG A 359 -2.27 5.88 15.62
CA ARG A 359 -1.93 5.38 16.97
C ARG A 359 -3.06 5.55 17.96
N LEU A 360 -3.79 6.66 17.92
CA LEU A 360 -4.97 6.87 18.75
C LEU A 360 -6.08 5.86 18.42
N LEU A 361 -6.38 5.65 17.14
CA LEU A 361 -7.34 4.64 16.70
C LEU A 361 -6.92 3.22 17.07
N ALA A 362 -5.63 2.89 16.92
CA ALA A 362 -5.10 1.60 17.33
C ALA A 362 -5.23 1.36 18.85
N ARG A 363 -5.22 2.41 19.67
CA ARG A 363 -5.43 2.32 21.12
C ARG A 363 -6.85 1.85 21.45
N LEU A 364 -7.85 2.25 20.65
CA LEU A 364 -9.24 1.81 20.82
C LEU A 364 -9.41 0.30 20.62
N SER A 365 -8.55 -0.33 19.83
CA SER A 365 -8.60 -1.76 19.53
C SER A 365 -7.88 -2.63 20.56
N ARG A 366 -7.23 -2.06 21.57
CA ARG A 366 -6.46 -2.76 22.60
C ARG A 366 -7.20 -2.79 23.92
N GLU A 367 -6.96 -3.86 24.70
CA GLU A 367 -7.44 -3.90 26.10
C GLU A 367 -6.65 -2.88 26.96
N PRO A 368 -7.30 -2.24 27.94
CA PRO A 368 -8.71 -2.45 28.40
C PRO A 368 -9.76 -1.64 27.59
N VAL A 369 -9.35 -0.70 26.71
CA VAL A 369 -10.26 0.24 26.03
C VAL A 369 -11.29 -0.49 25.17
N ARG A 370 -10.87 -1.54 24.46
CA ARG A 370 -11.77 -2.36 23.62
C ARG A 370 -12.90 -2.98 24.43
N GLY A 371 -12.58 -3.51 25.61
CA GLY A 371 -13.58 -4.11 26.53
C GLY A 371 -14.55 -3.07 27.06
N ALA A 372 -14.06 -1.89 27.46
CA ALA A 372 -14.87 -0.77 27.90
C ALA A 372 -15.82 -0.27 26.79
N MET A 373 -15.29 -0.09 25.58
CA MET A 373 -16.07 0.33 24.41
C MET A 373 -17.21 -0.67 24.10
N ALA A 374 -16.94 -1.98 24.19
CA ALA A 374 -17.97 -3.01 24.01
C ALA A 374 -19.01 -3.01 25.14
N ALA A 375 -18.63 -2.67 26.37
CA ALA A 375 -19.56 -2.53 27.49
C ALA A 375 -20.50 -1.33 27.31
N LEU A 376 -19.94 -0.17 26.97
CA LEU A 376 -20.71 1.05 26.70
C LEU A 376 -21.63 0.90 25.49
N ALA A 377 -21.18 0.21 24.44
CA ALA A 377 -22.01 -0.08 23.27
C ALA A 377 -23.29 -0.85 23.65
N ARG A 378 -23.22 -1.83 24.56
CA ARG A 378 -24.41 -2.56 25.05
C ARG A 378 -25.38 -1.66 25.81
N GLN A 379 -24.90 -0.68 26.60
CA GLN A 379 -25.75 0.28 27.29
C GLN A 379 -26.46 1.22 26.30
N VAL A 380 -25.74 1.61 25.22
CA VAL A 380 -26.35 2.40 24.14
C VAL A 380 -27.42 1.59 23.40
N GLU A 381 -27.13 0.31 23.08
CA GLU A 381 -28.11 -0.60 22.45
C GLU A 381 -29.37 -0.83 23.33
N ALA A 382 -29.20 -0.89 24.64
CA ALA A 382 -30.32 -1.00 25.63
C ALA A 382 -31.11 0.31 25.80
N GLY A 383 -30.58 1.44 25.33
CA GLY A 383 -31.18 2.75 25.54
C GLY A 383 -30.87 3.38 26.89
N ASP A 384 -30.00 2.79 27.69
CA ASP A 384 -29.64 3.27 29.04
C ASP A 384 -28.70 4.48 28.98
N LEU A 385 -27.94 4.63 27.87
CA LEU A 385 -26.98 5.70 27.65
C LEU A 385 -27.08 6.24 26.22
N THR A 386 -26.90 7.55 26.06
CA THR A 386 -26.83 8.12 24.70
C THR A 386 -25.45 7.85 24.05
N PRO A 387 -25.37 7.73 22.72
CA PRO A 387 -24.07 7.55 22.04
C PRO A 387 -23.01 8.61 22.39
N THR A 388 -23.44 9.86 22.56
CA THR A 388 -22.56 10.98 22.93
C THR A 388 -22.01 10.81 24.33
N ALA A 389 -22.90 10.53 25.33
CA ALA A 389 -22.46 10.33 26.71
C ALA A 389 -21.53 9.11 26.84
N ALA A 390 -21.81 8.01 26.13
CA ALA A 390 -20.94 6.83 26.07
C ALA A 390 -19.56 7.16 25.52
N ALA A 391 -19.50 7.99 24.48
CA ALA A 391 -18.22 8.41 23.90
C ALA A 391 -17.43 9.30 24.87
N GLU A 392 -18.06 10.25 25.53
CA GLU A 392 -17.42 11.12 26.53
C GLU A 392 -16.89 10.31 27.72
N GLU A 393 -17.67 9.34 28.23
CA GLU A 393 -17.25 8.45 29.30
C GLU A 393 -16.01 7.61 28.88
N LEU A 394 -16.04 7.02 27.68
CA LEU A 394 -14.91 6.26 27.17
C LEU A 394 -13.63 7.11 27.05
N LEU A 395 -13.76 8.32 26.51
CA LEU A 395 -12.62 9.21 26.30
C LEU A 395 -12.02 9.67 27.63
N ARG A 396 -12.86 10.09 28.58
CA ARG A 396 -12.43 10.55 29.90
C ARG A 396 -11.79 9.42 30.72
N ASP A 397 -12.48 8.28 30.86
CA ASP A 397 -12.11 7.27 31.85
C ASP A 397 -11.06 6.27 31.34
N HIS A 398 -10.97 6.07 30.03
CA HIS A 398 -10.07 5.06 29.44
C HIS A 398 -9.00 5.62 28.51
N LEU A 399 -9.15 6.84 28.01
CA LEU A 399 -8.16 7.50 27.16
C LEU A 399 -7.50 8.71 27.82
N GLN A 400 -8.00 9.14 28.99
CA GLN A 400 -7.51 10.32 29.72
C GLN A 400 -7.47 11.57 28.82
N MET A 401 -8.52 11.74 28.03
CA MET A 401 -8.74 12.91 27.19
C MET A 401 -9.90 13.70 27.83
N ASP A 402 -9.60 14.94 28.24
CA ASP A 402 -10.60 15.86 28.78
C ASP A 402 -11.48 16.48 27.68
#